data_6a46436dbd731a92ff9cedcf49b2194c
#
_entry.id   6a46436dbd731a92ff9cedcf49b2194c
#
_cell.length_a   1.000
_cell.length_b   1.000
_cell.length_c   1.000
_cell.angle_alpha   90.00
_cell.angle_beta   90.00
_cell.angle_gamma   90.00
#
_symmetry.space_group_name_H-M   'P 1'
#
loop_
_entity.id
_entity.type
_entity.pdbx_description
1 polymer ?
#
loop_
_entity_poly.entity_id
_entity_poly.type
_entity_poly.pdbx_seq_one_letter_code
_entity_poly.pdbx_strand_id
1 'polypeptide(L)'
;MPEHSGKQGSTALVTGASYGIGADIARALAARGHHLVLVARSAEPLARLAATLEADHGITARPLPADLTAATGLERVAEAARDADILVNNAGAGLGLSFERTAWAQERHMLDLNVVAPSRLLHAALPGMLQRGRGRVLNVSSVAAAGPVWQGTSYGASKAYAVALTESLAYSRRIRTSPVALTALVLGHTTSEFHARAGIPPSPPSLTLPSRYVADLAVRAIHRRRPPVVCVPSVRYKLVAGLLRHLPHRLLALPHLADDFTVTSYGADRPGDRNRPDDGDQVSAGGDGEDGVLSAEAHGQGEGQW
;
A
#
# COMPACT_ATOMS: atom_id res chain seq x y z
N MET A 1 27.72 -17.22 24.76
CA MET A 1 27.30 -15.84 25.07
C MET A 1 27.33 -15.05 23.79
N PRO A 2 26.22 -14.76 23.13
CA PRO A 2 26.22 -13.74 22.06
C PRO A 2 26.01 -12.38 22.71
N GLU A 3 27.07 -11.59 22.71
CA GLU A 3 27.05 -10.18 23.08
C GLU A 3 26.00 -9.45 22.24
N HIS A 4 24.94 -9.00 22.87
CA HIS A 4 24.04 -7.97 22.34
C HIS A 4 24.81 -6.65 22.39
N SER A 5 25.62 -6.40 21.34
CA SER A 5 26.16 -5.08 21.07
C SER A 5 24.94 -4.16 20.93
N GLY A 6 24.64 -3.39 21.97
CA GLY A 6 23.64 -2.33 22.02
C GLY A 6 23.96 -1.26 21.00
N LYS A 7 23.57 -1.47 19.74
CA LYS A 7 23.47 -0.41 18.76
C LYS A 7 22.29 0.43 19.17
N GLN A 8 22.56 1.65 19.65
CA GLN A 8 21.58 2.71 19.80
C GLN A 8 20.57 2.63 18.65
N GLY A 9 19.28 2.52 19.00
CA GLY A 9 18.21 2.03 18.17
C GLY A 9 18.16 2.61 16.76
N SER A 10 18.19 1.74 15.77
CA SER A 10 17.89 2.12 14.41
C SER A 10 16.43 2.55 14.29
N THR A 11 16.15 3.53 13.45
CA THR A 11 14.79 4.08 13.29
C THR A 11 14.04 3.39 12.15
N ALA A 12 12.82 2.94 12.43
CA ALA A 12 11.92 2.37 11.44
C ALA A 12 10.72 3.31 11.20
N LEU A 13 10.43 3.60 9.93
CA LEU A 13 9.23 4.29 9.51
C LEU A 13 8.21 3.28 9.00
N VAL A 14 7.01 3.28 9.58
CA VAL A 14 5.93 2.35 9.21
C VAL A 14 4.71 3.13 8.76
N THR A 15 4.29 2.94 7.50
CA THR A 15 3.07 3.53 6.97
C THR A 15 1.85 2.62 7.18
N GLY A 16 0.67 3.20 7.38
CA GLY A 16 -0.54 2.44 7.72
C GLY A 16 -0.45 1.77 9.10
N ALA A 17 0.23 2.43 10.05
CA ALA A 17 0.57 1.86 11.34
C ALA A 17 -0.59 1.85 12.37
N SER A 18 -1.74 2.47 12.06
CA SER A 18 -2.84 2.59 13.04
C SER A 18 -3.55 1.28 13.34
N TYR A 19 -3.59 0.34 12.40
CA TYR A 19 -4.34 -0.92 12.52
C TYR A 19 -3.67 -2.09 11.77
N GLY A 20 -4.12 -3.30 12.08
CA GLY A 20 -3.82 -4.53 11.33
C GLY A 20 -2.32 -4.80 11.20
N ILE A 21 -1.90 -5.22 10.00
CA ILE A 21 -0.53 -5.67 9.74
C ILE A 21 0.51 -4.58 10.03
N GLY A 22 0.22 -3.32 9.70
CA GLY A 22 1.13 -2.20 9.96
C GLY A 22 1.38 -1.98 11.46
N ALA A 23 0.33 -2.05 12.27
CA ALA A 23 0.45 -1.97 13.73
C ALA A 23 1.22 -3.18 14.30
N ASP A 24 0.98 -4.39 13.77
CA ASP A 24 1.68 -5.59 14.24
C ASP A 24 3.15 -5.62 13.79
N ILE A 25 3.48 -5.09 12.60
CA ILE A 25 4.87 -4.87 12.18
C ILE A 25 5.56 -3.86 13.11
N ALA A 26 4.87 -2.76 13.47
CA ALA A 26 5.41 -1.78 14.41
C ALA A 26 5.71 -2.41 15.78
N ARG A 27 4.80 -3.24 16.33
CA ARG A 27 5.03 -4.02 17.56
C ARG A 27 6.22 -4.94 17.44
N ALA A 28 6.33 -5.69 16.34
CA ALA A 28 7.42 -6.63 16.12
C ALA A 28 8.79 -5.93 15.96
N LEU A 29 8.82 -4.70 15.45
CA LEU A 29 10.02 -3.86 15.37
C LEU A 29 10.37 -3.26 16.73
N ALA A 30 9.38 -2.74 17.48
CA ALA A 30 9.56 -2.24 18.85
C ALA A 30 10.16 -3.29 19.78
N ALA A 31 9.63 -4.52 19.72
CA ALA A 31 10.14 -5.67 20.49
C ALA A 31 11.59 -6.04 20.16
N ARG A 32 12.16 -5.48 19.08
CA ARG A 32 13.58 -5.61 18.71
C ARG A 32 14.41 -4.37 19.03
N GLY A 33 13.82 -3.40 19.74
CA GLY A 33 14.50 -2.19 20.18
C GLY A 33 14.65 -1.12 19.09
N HIS A 34 13.85 -1.18 18.00
CA HIS A 34 13.84 -0.11 17.01
C HIS A 34 13.00 1.07 17.50
N HIS A 35 13.52 2.29 17.31
CA HIS A 35 12.71 3.50 17.40
C HIS A 35 11.77 3.59 16.21
N LEU A 36 10.60 4.20 16.38
CA LEU A 36 9.54 4.17 15.39
C LEU A 36 9.08 5.57 14.97
N VAL A 37 8.80 5.72 13.68
CA VAL A 37 7.96 6.76 13.12
C VAL A 37 6.69 6.08 12.60
N LEU A 38 5.56 6.33 13.25
CA LEU A 38 4.29 5.69 12.96
C LEU A 38 3.44 6.63 12.09
N VAL A 39 3.10 6.20 10.88
CA VAL A 39 2.39 7.03 9.90
C VAL A 39 1.01 6.46 9.60
N ALA A 40 -0.03 7.26 9.78
CA ALA A 40 -1.40 7.02 9.30
C ALA A 40 -2.20 8.34 9.36
N ARG A 41 -3.43 8.35 8.84
CA ARG A 41 -4.29 9.54 8.85
C ARG A 41 -4.81 9.90 10.25
N SER A 42 -5.18 8.90 11.05
CA SER A 42 -5.82 9.09 12.34
C SER A 42 -4.79 9.29 13.44
N ALA A 43 -4.74 10.48 14.05
CA ALA A 43 -3.76 10.83 15.07
C ALA A 43 -3.92 10.05 16.37
N GLU A 44 -5.16 9.89 16.85
CA GLU A 44 -5.42 9.26 18.15
C GLU A 44 -5.01 7.77 18.21
N PRO A 45 -5.35 6.90 17.24
CA PRO A 45 -4.85 5.51 17.24
C PRO A 45 -3.33 5.43 17.17
N LEU A 46 -2.66 6.34 16.44
CA LEU A 46 -1.21 6.39 16.38
C LEU A 46 -0.59 6.77 17.73
N ALA A 47 -1.16 7.78 18.42
CA ALA A 47 -0.68 8.22 19.72
C ALA A 47 -0.83 7.13 20.77
N ARG A 48 -1.97 6.42 20.79
CA ARG A 48 -2.19 5.27 21.68
C ARG A 48 -1.18 4.16 21.43
N LEU A 49 -0.97 3.81 20.16
CA LEU A 49 0.02 2.79 19.81
C LEU A 49 1.42 3.21 20.22
N ALA A 50 1.82 4.46 19.96
CA ALA A 50 3.13 4.98 20.33
C ALA A 50 3.37 4.87 21.83
N ALA A 51 2.43 5.37 22.65
CA ALA A 51 2.53 5.32 24.12
C ALA A 51 2.66 3.86 24.64
N THR A 52 1.88 2.93 24.07
CA THR A 52 1.97 1.51 24.42
C THR A 52 3.36 0.95 24.10
N LEU A 53 3.89 1.23 22.90
CA LEU A 53 5.19 0.70 22.47
C LEU A 53 6.35 1.30 23.25
N GLU A 54 6.29 2.57 23.63
CA GLU A 54 7.25 3.23 24.50
C GLU A 54 7.25 2.60 25.89
N ALA A 55 6.06 2.38 26.47
CA ALA A 55 5.93 1.77 27.80
C ALA A 55 6.40 0.33 27.83
N ASP A 56 6.06 -0.49 26.82
CA ASP A 56 6.34 -1.92 26.79
C ASP A 56 7.80 -2.23 26.42
N HIS A 57 8.46 -1.38 25.63
CA HIS A 57 9.76 -1.71 25.03
C HIS A 57 10.87 -0.69 25.29
N GLY A 58 10.60 0.44 25.96
CA GLY A 58 11.61 1.45 26.27
C GLY A 58 12.22 2.13 25.03
N ILE A 59 11.50 2.14 23.92
CA ILE A 59 11.91 2.78 22.66
C ILE A 59 11.26 4.17 22.55
N THR A 60 11.67 4.96 21.56
CA THR A 60 10.94 6.17 21.14
C THR A 60 10.00 5.83 20.00
N ALA A 61 8.72 6.20 20.11
CA ALA A 61 7.75 6.01 19.05
C ALA A 61 7.04 7.33 18.72
N ARG A 62 7.39 7.95 17.63
CA ARG A 62 6.85 9.23 17.18
C ARG A 62 5.65 9.04 16.27
N PRO A 63 4.43 9.43 16.65
CA PRO A 63 3.29 9.48 15.73
C PRO A 63 3.50 10.63 14.73
N LEU A 64 3.21 10.35 13.45
CA LEU A 64 3.25 11.30 12.35
C LEU A 64 1.94 11.21 11.55
N PRO A 65 0.86 11.87 12.00
CA PRO A 65 -0.41 11.87 11.27
C PRO A 65 -0.23 12.52 9.91
N ALA A 66 -0.54 11.76 8.83
CA ALA A 66 -0.42 12.24 7.46
C ALA A 66 -1.35 11.48 6.51
N ASP A 67 -1.92 12.20 5.55
CA ASP A 67 -2.53 11.61 4.37
C ASP A 67 -1.48 11.49 3.26
N LEU A 68 -1.16 10.25 2.87
CA LEU A 68 -0.17 9.96 1.85
C LEU A 68 -0.66 10.21 0.42
N THR A 69 -1.93 10.51 0.23
CA THR A 69 -2.52 10.91 -1.06
C THR A 69 -2.53 12.43 -1.25
N ALA A 70 -2.32 13.18 -0.17
CA ALA A 70 -2.14 14.63 -0.21
C ALA A 70 -0.64 14.96 -0.37
N ALA A 71 -0.31 15.86 -1.31
CA ALA A 71 1.07 16.23 -1.61
C ALA A 71 1.84 16.70 -0.36
N THR A 72 1.26 17.56 0.46
CA THR A 72 1.89 18.06 1.69
C THR A 72 2.12 16.96 2.73
N GLY A 73 1.17 16.02 2.86
CA GLY A 73 1.30 14.88 3.74
C GLY A 73 2.41 13.93 3.30
N LEU A 74 2.42 13.61 2.00
CA LEU A 74 3.42 12.74 1.39
C LEU A 74 4.84 13.31 1.53
N GLU A 75 5.05 14.60 1.23
CA GLU A 75 6.38 15.22 1.34
C GLU A 75 6.88 15.27 2.78
N ARG A 76 6.01 15.54 3.75
CA ARG A 76 6.37 15.51 5.18
C ARG A 76 6.82 14.12 5.63
N VAL A 77 6.18 13.06 5.13
CA VAL A 77 6.58 11.67 5.43
C VAL A 77 7.84 11.29 4.64
N ALA A 78 7.98 11.77 3.41
CA ALA A 78 9.19 11.56 2.60
C ALA A 78 10.42 12.18 3.26
N GLU A 79 10.29 13.36 3.85
CA GLU A 79 11.36 13.97 4.64
C GLU A 79 11.76 13.09 5.82
N ALA A 80 10.79 12.60 6.59
CA ALA A 80 11.06 11.69 7.70
C ALA A 80 11.66 10.35 7.27
N ALA A 81 11.40 9.91 6.02
CA ALA A 81 11.93 8.66 5.48
C ALA A 81 13.42 8.74 5.12
N ARG A 82 14.00 9.92 4.92
CA ARG A 82 15.42 10.10 4.56
C ARG A 82 16.35 9.50 5.60
N ASP A 83 16.00 9.65 6.86
CA ASP A 83 16.81 9.20 7.99
C ASP A 83 16.43 7.81 8.51
N ALA A 84 15.41 7.18 7.93
CA ALA A 84 14.98 5.85 8.34
C ALA A 84 16.02 4.78 7.96
N ASP A 85 16.33 3.91 8.90
CA ASP A 85 17.11 2.68 8.66
C ASP A 85 16.23 1.53 8.15
N ILE A 86 14.93 1.55 8.52
CA ILE A 86 13.93 0.61 8.03
C ILE A 86 12.74 1.41 7.50
N LEU A 87 12.36 1.16 6.25
CA LEU A 87 11.15 1.70 5.64
C LEU A 87 10.14 0.58 5.41
N VAL A 88 8.96 0.70 6.01
CA VAL A 88 7.84 -0.22 5.80
C VAL A 88 6.72 0.50 5.05
N ASN A 89 6.63 0.27 3.76
CA ASN A 89 5.52 0.69 2.91
C ASN A 89 4.38 -0.30 3.04
N ASN A 90 3.50 -0.07 4.03
CA ASN A 90 2.37 -0.95 4.31
C ASN A 90 1.02 -0.27 4.02
N ALA A 91 0.92 1.05 4.10
CA ALA A 91 -0.31 1.77 3.76
C ALA A 91 -0.82 1.35 2.36
N GLY A 92 -2.11 1.11 2.26
CA GLY A 92 -2.72 0.68 1.01
C GLY A 92 -4.23 0.65 1.09
N ALA A 93 -4.88 0.72 -0.05
CA ALA A 93 -6.32 0.59 -0.21
C ALA A 93 -6.64 -0.45 -1.30
N GLY A 94 -7.83 -1.01 -1.22
CA GLY A 94 -8.46 -1.80 -2.26
C GLY A 94 -9.84 -1.26 -2.54
N LEU A 95 -10.38 -1.58 -3.71
CA LEU A 95 -11.73 -1.24 -4.13
C LEU A 95 -12.50 -2.54 -4.32
N GLY A 96 -13.67 -2.64 -3.68
CA GLY A 96 -14.53 -3.82 -3.74
C GLY A 96 -15.47 -3.84 -4.94
N LEU A 97 -15.21 -3.06 -5.97
CA LEU A 97 -16.00 -2.95 -7.20
C LEU A 97 -15.09 -3.23 -8.40
N SER A 98 -15.70 -3.65 -9.51
CA SER A 98 -15.01 -3.78 -10.80
C SER A 98 -14.64 -2.40 -11.37
N PHE A 99 -13.58 -2.37 -12.17
CA PHE A 99 -12.94 -1.14 -12.66
C PHE A 99 -13.91 -0.19 -13.36
N GLU A 100 -14.81 -0.72 -14.18
CA GLU A 100 -15.82 0.05 -14.92
C GLU A 100 -16.96 0.60 -14.02
N ARG A 101 -17.04 0.11 -12.75
CA ARG A 101 -18.06 0.55 -11.79
C ARG A 101 -17.52 1.49 -10.72
N THR A 102 -16.21 1.71 -10.71
CA THR A 102 -15.57 2.66 -9.79
C THR A 102 -15.53 4.05 -10.40
N ALA A 103 -15.66 5.08 -9.56
CA ALA A 103 -15.37 6.44 -10.00
C ALA A 103 -13.85 6.63 -10.17
N TRP A 104 -13.45 7.40 -11.19
CA TRP A 104 -12.04 7.70 -11.45
C TRP A 104 -11.30 8.25 -10.21
N ALA A 105 -11.97 9.08 -9.41
CA ALA A 105 -11.40 9.61 -8.18
C ALA A 105 -11.02 8.50 -7.16
N GLN A 106 -11.78 7.40 -7.11
CA GLN A 106 -11.48 6.25 -6.23
C GLN A 106 -10.28 5.46 -6.77
N GLU A 107 -10.22 5.19 -8.08
CA GLU A 107 -9.07 4.56 -8.73
C GLU A 107 -7.81 5.40 -8.54
N ARG A 108 -7.88 6.70 -8.79
CA ARG A 108 -6.79 7.64 -8.61
C ARG A 108 -6.29 7.63 -7.16
N HIS A 109 -7.18 7.72 -6.17
CA HIS A 109 -6.83 7.66 -4.75
C HIS A 109 -6.11 6.35 -4.38
N MET A 110 -6.59 5.20 -4.89
CA MET A 110 -5.94 3.92 -4.66
C MET A 110 -4.55 3.87 -5.30
N LEU A 111 -4.39 4.36 -6.52
CA LEU A 111 -3.09 4.42 -7.20
C LEU A 111 -2.13 5.37 -6.49
N ASP A 112 -2.58 6.54 -6.05
CA ASP A 112 -1.77 7.47 -5.29
C ASP A 112 -1.26 6.82 -3.99
N LEU A 113 -2.10 6.05 -3.30
CA LEU A 113 -1.71 5.38 -2.05
C LEU A 113 -0.85 4.12 -2.27
N ASN A 114 -1.18 3.29 -3.28
CA ASN A 114 -0.53 1.98 -3.47
C ASN A 114 0.73 2.06 -4.35
N VAL A 115 0.85 3.07 -5.21
CA VAL A 115 1.90 3.21 -6.22
C VAL A 115 2.74 4.45 -5.98
N VAL A 116 2.12 5.63 -5.99
CA VAL A 116 2.85 6.91 -5.93
C VAL A 116 3.50 7.08 -4.55
N ALA A 117 2.75 6.92 -3.48
CA ALA A 117 3.27 7.11 -2.12
C ALA A 117 4.44 6.20 -1.79
N PRO A 118 4.37 4.85 -1.94
CA PRO A 118 5.52 3.99 -1.64
C PRO A 118 6.72 4.26 -2.56
N SER A 119 6.50 4.63 -3.82
CA SER A 119 7.57 5.01 -4.74
C SER A 119 8.29 6.28 -4.27
N ARG A 120 7.53 7.31 -3.86
CA ARG A 120 8.08 8.58 -3.36
C ARG A 120 8.87 8.38 -2.07
N LEU A 121 8.34 7.57 -1.13
CA LEU A 121 9.02 7.27 0.13
C LEU A 121 10.31 6.47 -0.10
N LEU A 122 10.26 5.49 -0.98
CA LEU A 122 11.42 4.70 -1.38
C LEU A 122 12.50 5.56 -2.05
N HIS A 123 12.10 6.47 -2.94
CA HIS A 123 12.99 7.42 -3.58
C HIS A 123 13.66 8.36 -2.56
N ALA A 124 12.96 8.75 -1.50
CA ALA A 124 13.51 9.58 -0.44
C ALA A 124 14.49 8.82 0.47
N ALA A 125 14.17 7.58 0.83
CA ALA A 125 14.93 6.80 1.81
C ALA A 125 16.23 6.20 1.24
N LEU A 126 16.20 5.70 0.00
CA LEU A 126 17.31 4.93 -0.58
C LEU A 126 18.65 5.67 -0.63
N PRO A 127 18.73 6.96 -1.01
CA PRO A 127 20.00 7.68 -1.03
C PRO A 127 20.68 7.70 0.34
N GLY A 128 19.95 8.02 1.40
CA GLY A 128 20.46 8.04 2.77
C GLY A 128 20.86 6.65 3.26
N MET A 129 20.07 5.61 2.98
CA MET A 129 20.40 4.22 3.32
C MET A 129 21.71 3.77 2.65
N LEU A 130 21.90 4.10 1.35
CA LEU A 130 23.10 3.77 0.61
C LEU A 130 24.33 4.53 1.13
N GLN A 131 24.16 5.80 1.47
CA GLN A 131 25.23 6.62 2.04
C GLN A 131 25.68 6.10 3.40
N ARG A 132 24.74 5.73 4.28
CA ARG A 132 25.03 5.16 5.59
C ARG A 132 25.52 3.70 5.52
N GLY A 133 25.48 3.05 4.38
CA GLY A 133 25.83 1.65 4.20
C GLY A 133 24.92 0.69 4.97
N ARG A 134 23.70 1.08 5.31
CA ARG A 134 22.70 0.25 5.98
C ARG A 134 21.30 0.70 5.61
N GLY A 135 20.40 -0.26 5.46
CA GLY A 135 18.98 0.02 5.19
C GLY A 135 18.20 -1.25 4.90
N ARG A 136 16.95 -1.25 5.31
CA ARG A 136 15.99 -2.32 5.01
C ARG A 136 14.69 -1.70 4.53
N VAL A 137 14.17 -2.21 3.43
CA VAL A 137 12.86 -1.81 2.90
C VAL A 137 11.94 -3.02 2.89
N LEU A 138 10.73 -2.84 3.37
CA LEU A 138 9.64 -3.80 3.31
C LEU A 138 8.47 -3.18 2.56
N ASN A 139 8.22 -3.62 1.33
CA ASN A 139 7.05 -3.21 0.55
C ASN A 139 5.96 -4.27 0.67
N VAL A 140 4.81 -3.88 1.25
CA VAL A 140 3.69 -4.80 1.46
C VAL A 140 2.86 -4.92 0.18
N SER A 141 2.86 -6.12 -0.38
CA SER A 141 2.10 -6.52 -1.56
C SER A 141 1.06 -7.59 -1.21
N SER A 142 0.51 -8.26 -2.19
CA SER A 142 -0.54 -9.26 -2.07
C SER A 142 -0.33 -10.41 -3.06
N VAL A 143 -0.92 -11.58 -2.78
CA VAL A 143 -1.03 -12.67 -3.77
C VAL A 143 -1.78 -12.26 -5.04
N ALA A 144 -2.60 -11.20 -4.96
CA ALA A 144 -3.21 -10.57 -6.12
C ALA A 144 -2.19 -10.04 -7.15
N ALA A 145 -0.93 -9.84 -6.75
CA ALA A 145 0.17 -9.49 -7.65
C ALA A 145 0.62 -10.64 -8.56
N ALA A 146 0.29 -11.88 -8.24
CA ALA A 146 0.80 -13.06 -8.95
C ALA A 146 0.00 -13.41 -10.21
N GLY A 147 -1.15 -12.79 -10.44
CA GLY A 147 -2.00 -13.04 -11.61
C GLY A 147 -3.36 -12.36 -11.46
N PRO A 148 -4.28 -12.53 -12.42
CA PRO A 148 -5.62 -11.94 -12.40
C PRO A 148 -6.54 -12.66 -11.41
N VAL A 149 -6.16 -12.69 -10.11
CA VAL A 149 -6.89 -13.36 -9.05
C VAL A 149 -8.18 -12.61 -8.72
N TRP A 150 -8.15 -11.28 -8.81
CA TRP A 150 -9.32 -10.42 -8.71
C TRP A 150 -9.53 -9.74 -10.06
N GLN A 151 -10.28 -10.43 -10.89
CA GLN A 151 -10.56 -9.98 -12.25
C GLN A 151 -11.36 -8.66 -12.21
N GLY A 152 -11.10 -7.80 -13.20
CA GLY A 152 -11.82 -6.55 -13.33
C GLY A 152 -11.48 -5.46 -12.30
N THR A 153 -10.35 -5.55 -11.57
CA THR A 153 -9.90 -4.50 -10.65
C THR A 153 -8.46 -4.08 -10.93
N SER A 154 -8.12 -2.82 -10.68
CA SER A 154 -6.75 -2.29 -10.78
C SER A 154 -5.88 -2.61 -9.55
N TYR A 155 -6.48 -3.12 -8.47
CA TYR A 155 -5.78 -3.44 -7.22
C TYR A 155 -4.61 -4.43 -7.45
N GLY A 156 -4.88 -5.54 -8.17
CA GLY A 156 -3.85 -6.53 -8.48
C GLY A 156 -2.66 -5.91 -9.21
N ALA A 157 -2.92 -5.05 -10.19
CA ALA A 157 -1.88 -4.32 -10.92
C ALA A 157 -1.07 -3.39 -9.99
N SER A 158 -1.71 -2.68 -9.06
CA SER A 158 -1.02 -1.84 -8.08
C SER A 158 -0.10 -2.65 -7.15
N LYS A 159 -0.51 -3.86 -6.78
CA LYS A 159 0.30 -4.77 -5.95
C LYS A 159 1.39 -5.48 -6.74
N ALA A 160 1.18 -5.76 -8.02
CA ALA A 160 2.21 -6.24 -8.94
C ALA A 160 3.31 -5.19 -9.15
N TYR A 161 2.94 -3.90 -9.26
CA TYR A 161 3.90 -2.81 -9.31
C TYR A 161 4.85 -2.82 -8.10
N ALA A 162 4.33 -2.98 -6.89
CA ALA A 162 5.16 -3.01 -5.67
C ALA A 162 6.18 -4.16 -5.68
N VAL A 163 5.80 -5.34 -6.20
CA VAL A 163 6.73 -6.48 -6.38
C VAL A 163 7.77 -6.15 -7.44
N ALA A 164 7.34 -5.73 -8.62
CA ALA A 164 8.21 -5.45 -9.76
C ALA A 164 9.23 -4.33 -9.45
N LEU A 165 8.80 -3.25 -8.79
CA LEU A 165 9.69 -2.18 -8.35
C LEU A 165 10.71 -2.70 -7.33
N THR A 166 10.28 -3.51 -6.37
CA THR A 166 11.18 -4.09 -5.37
C THR A 166 12.24 -4.97 -6.02
N GLU A 167 11.85 -5.87 -6.92
CA GLU A 167 12.76 -6.76 -7.65
C GLU A 167 13.73 -5.96 -8.53
N SER A 168 13.22 -5.00 -9.32
CA SER A 168 14.04 -4.16 -10.19
C SER A 168 15.14 -3.43 -9.41
N LEU A 169 14.79 -2.83 -8.28
CA LEU A 169 15.75 -2.10 -7.46
C LEU A 169 16.70 -3.06 -6.72
N ALA A 170 16.18 -4.14 -6.13
CA ALA A 170 16.99 -5.10 -5.38
C ALA A 170 18.06 -5.79 -6.25
N TYR A 171 17.75 -6.04 -7.52
CA TYR A 171 18.69 -6.63 -8.47
C TYR A 171 19.57 -5.60 -9.19
N SER A 172 19.37 -4.32 -8.97
CA SER A 172 20.27 -3.29 -9.51
C SER A 172 21.69 -3.44 -8.95
N ARG A 173 22.69 -3.12 -9.76
CA ARG A 173 24.11 -3.22 -9.34
C ARG A 173 24.35 -2.46 -8.04
N ARG A 174 23.81 -1.26 -7.92
CA ARG A 174 24.05 -0.37 -6.77
C ARG A 174 23.55 -0.97 -5.46
N ILE A 175 22.38 -1.61 -5.45
CA ILE A 175 21.83 -2.28 -4.26
C ILE A 175 22.56 -3.60 -4.00
N ARG A 176 22.78 -4.43 -5.02
CA ARG A 176 23.43 -5.74 -4.87
C ARG A 176 24.85 -5.68 -4.30
N THR A 177 25.56 -4.59 -4.54
CA THR A 177 26.92 -4.36 -4.01
C THR A 177 26.93 -3.58 -2.71
N SER A 178 25.78 -3.29 -2.13
CA SER A 178 25.60 -2.59 -0.86
C SER A 178 25.01 -3.49 0.23
N PRO A 179 25.12 -3.12 1.51
CA PRO A 179 24.40 -3.81 2.59
C PRO A 179 22.90 -3.51 2.67
N VAL A 180 22.36 -2.62 1.81
CA VAL A 180 20.93 -2.27 1.74
C VAL A 180 20.16 -3.43 1.13
N ALA A 181 19.00 -3.74 1.67
CA ALA A 181 18.15 -4.81 1.14
C ALA A 181 16.69 -4.37 1.03
N LEU A 182 16.03 -4.81 -0.04
CA LEU A 182 14.62 -4.59 -0.29
C LEU A 182 13.89 -5.92 -0.33
N THR A 183 12.72 -5.98 0.31
CA THR A 183 11.85 -7.17 0.38
C THR A 183 10.43 -6.78 0.02
N ALA A 184 9.83 -7.46 -0.94
CA ALA A 184 8.40 -7.44 -1.19
C ALA A 184 7.73 -8.52 -0.33
N LEU A 185 6.79 -8.14 0.54
CA LEU A 185 5.99 -9.04 1.34
C LEU A 185 4.70 -9.37 0.59
N VAL A 186 4.59 -10.56 0.06
CA VAL A 186 3.41 -11.01 -0.69
C VAL A 186 2.46 -11.71 0.26
N LEU A 187 1.40 -10.99 0.65
CA LEU A 187 0.42 -11.45 1.61
C LEU A 187 -0.71 -12.24 0.94
N GLY A 188 -1.12 -13.34 1.59
CA GLY A 188 -2.45 -13.89 1.40
C GLY A 188 -3.49 -13.18 2.27
N HIS A 189 -4.64 -13.79 2.46
CA HIS A 189 -5.66 -13.28 3.37
C HIS A 189 -5.15 -13.26 4.81
N THR A 190 -5.32 -12.12 5.46
CA THR A 190 -4.91 -11.91 6.85
C THR A 190 -6.04 -11.32 7.66
N THR A 191 -6.09 -11.63 8.95
CA THR A 191 -7.03 -10.98 9.86
C THR A 191 -6.67 -9.50 9.97
N SER A 192 -7.40 -8.65 9.25
CA SER A 192 -7.24 -7.21 9.30
C SER A 192 -8.53 -6.52 8.87
N GLU A 193 -8.72 -5.27 9.26
CA GLU A 193 -9.86 -4.46 8.81
C GLU A 193 -9.81 -4.08 7.32
N PHE A 194 -8.73 -4.44 6.62
CA PHE A 194 -8.53 -4.10 5.21
C PHE A 194 -9.68 -4.59 4.33
N HIS A 195 -10.10 -5.86 4.48
CA HIS A 195 -11.17 -6.45 3.67
C HIS A 195 -12.52 -5.76 3.95
N ALA A 196 -12.83 -5.51 5.22
CA ALA A 196 -14.05 -4.80 5.60
C ALA A 196 -14.08 -3.38 5.03
N ARG A 197 -12.96 -2.66 5.08
CA ARG A 197 -12.84 -1.29 4.52
C ARG A 197 -12.89 -1.26 3.00
N ALA A 198 -12.35 -2.28 2.35
CA ALA A 198 -12.37 -2.42 0.88
C ALA A 198 -13.72 -2.96 0.36
N GLY A 199 -14.67 -3.33 1.23
CA GLY A 199 -15.92 -3.95 0.84
C GLY A 199 -15.75 -5.36 0.26
N ILE A 200 -14.68 -6.07 0.67
CA ILE A 200 -14.35 -7.41 0.20
C ILE A 200 -14.89 -8.45 1.20
N PRO A 201 -15.57 -9.51 0.73
CA PRO A 201 -16.07 -10.55 1.62
C PRO A 201 -14.97 -11.21 2.45
N PRO A 202 -15.29 -11.69 3.68
CA PRO A 202 -14.32 -12.40 4.49
C PRO A 202 -13.95 -13.73 3.83
N SER A 203 -12.66 -14.04 3.88
CA SER A 203 -12.15 -15.32 3.37
C SER A 203 -12.34 -16.45 4.35
N PRO A 204 -12.38 -17.71 3.86
CA PRO A 204 -12.44 -18.87 4.72
C PRO A 204 -11.35 -18.86 5.80
N PRO A 205 -11.64 -19.27 7.05
CA PRO A 205 -10.64 -19.30 8.13
C PRO A 205 -9.39 -20.13 7.78
N SER A 206 -9.54 -21.18 6.97
CA SER A 206 -8.44 -22.04 6.53
C SER A 206 -7.41 -21.32 5.64
N LEU A 207 -7.80 -20.22 5.01
CA LEU A 207 -6.93 -19.39 4.16
C LEU A 207 -6.47 -18.11 4.88
N THR A 208 -7.04 -17.77 6.03
CA THR A 208 -6.74 -16.54 6.74
C THR A 208 -5.58 -16.76 7.73
N LEU A 209 -4.55 -15.92 7.65
CA LEU A 209 -3.42 -15.93 8.57
C LEU A 209 -3.58 -14.84 9.64
N PRO A 210 -3.20 -15.10 10.91
CA PRO A 210 -3.14 -14.06 11.93
C PRO A 210 -2.14 -12.97 11.53
N SER A 211 -2.54 -11.68 11.63
CA SER A 211 -1.70 -10.55 11.24
C SER A 211 -0.38 -10.49 12.03
N ARG A 212 -0.41 -10.81 13.32
CA ARG A 212 0.79 -10.91 14.17
C ARG A 212 1.80 -11.94 13.67
N TYR A 213 1.32 -13.13 13.29
CA TYR A 213 2.18 -14.18 12.74
C TYR A 213 2.88 -13.72 11.46
N VAL A 214 2.13 -13.07 10.57
CA VAL A 214 2.66 -12.52 9.32
C VAL A 214 3.66 -11.40 9.59
N ALA A 215 3.36 -10.48 10.50
CA ALA A 215 4.24 -9.40 10.90
C ALA A 215 5.58 -9.91 11.46
N ASP A 216 5.53 -10.91 12.36
CA ASP A 216 6.71 -11.53 12.92
C ASP A 216 7.59 -12.20 11.87
N LEU A 217 6.98 -12.89 10.90
CA LEU A 217 7.72 -13.51 9.80
C LEU A 217 8.37 -12.46 8.90
N ALA A 218 7.64 -11.39 8.58
CA ALA A 218 8.13 -10.29 7.75
C ALA A 218 9.32 -9.59 8.41
N VAL A 219 9.21 -9.26 9.70
CA VAL A 219 10.27 -8.61 10.44
C VAL A 219 11.47 -9.54 10.59
N ARG A 220 11.27 -10.84 10.87
CA ARG A 220 12.37 -11.81 10.84
C ARG A 220 13.03 -11.92 9.47
N ALA A 221 12.26 -11.85 8.38
CA ALA A 221 12.79 -11.95 7.03
C ALA A 221 13.73 -10.79 6.68
N ILE A 222 13.35 -9.54 6.99
CA ILE A 222 14.20 -8.37 6.71
C ILE A 222 15.44 -8.28 7.59
N HIS A 223 15.46 -8.96 8.75
CA HIS A 223 16.62 -9.00 9.66
C HIS A 223 17.59 -10.15 9.36
N ARG A 224 17.31 -11.00 8.37
CA ARG A 224 18.27 -12.02 7.95
C ARG A 224 19.54 -11.37 7.41
N ARG A 225 20.68 -12.08 7.54
CA ARG A 225 21.94 -11.65 6.91
C ARG A 225 21.79 -11.42 5.40
N ARG A 226 20.97 -12.23 4.75
CA ARG A 226 20.56 -12.10 3.34
C ARG A 226 19.04 -12.12 3.27
N PRO A 227 18.39 -10.96 3.34
CA PRO A 227 16.93 -10.89 3.24
C PRO A 227 16.46 -11.38 1.86
N PRO A 228 15.34 -12.10 1.77
CA PRO A 228 14.76 -12.49 0.49
C PRO A 228 14.20 -11.25 -0.21
N VAL A 229 14.34 -11.17 -1.53
CA VAL A 229 13.73 -10.10 -2.33
C VAL A 229 12.21 -10.23 -2.32
N VAL A 230 11.69 -11.46 -2.35
CA VAL A 230 10.26 -11.75 -2.21
C VAL A 230 10.04 -12.67 -1.02
N CYS A 231 9.19 -12.26 -0.10
CA CYS A 231 8.80 -13.00 1.10
C CYS A 231 7.31 -13.35 1.04
N VAL A 232 7.00 -14.65 1.01
CA VAL A 232 5.63 -15.17 1.12
C VAL A 232 5.51 -15.90 2.46
N PRO A 233 4.70 -15.43 3.43
CA PRO A 233 4.69 -15.94 4.80
C PRO A 233 4.21 -17.39 4.98
N SER A 234 3.51 -17.94 4.01
CA SER A 234 2.92 -19.28 4.09
C SER A 234 3.35 -20.16 2.94
N VAL A 235 3.64 -21.45 3.24
CA VAL A 235 3.94 -22.45 2.21
C VAL A 235 2.75 -22.62 1.25
N ARG A 236 1.52 -22.60 1.78
CA ARG A 236 0.29 -22.68 0.97
C ARG A 236 0.23 -21.51 -0.03
N TYR A 237 0.49 -20.29 0.43
CA TYR A 237 0.51 -19.12 -0.43
C TYR A 237 1.70 -19.09 -1.39
N LYS A 238 2.84 -19.70 -1.03
CA LYS A 238 3.96 -19.90 -1.97
C LYS A 238 3.54 -20.80 -3.14
N LEU A 239 2.84 -21.90 -2.83
CA LEU A 239 2.32 -22.80 -3.87
C LEU A 239 1.27 -22.10 -4.73
N VAL A 240 0.32 -21.38 -4.12
CA VAL A 240 -0.71 -20.62 -4.84
C VAL A 240 -0.06 -19.57 -5.73
N ALA A 241 0.82 -18.72 -5.20
CA ALA A 241 1.49 -17.67 -5.98
C ALA A 241 2.37 -18.25 -7.09
N GLY A 242 3.06 -19.36 -6.83
CA GLY A 242 3.82 -20.09 -7.85
C GLY A 242 2.94 -20.64 -8.95
N LEU A 243 1.83 -21.27 -8.59
CA LEU A 243 0.87 -21.82 -9.56
C LEU A 243 0.26 -20.68 -10.42
N LEU A 244 -0.21 -19.60 -9.79
CA LEU A 244 -0.79 -18.45 -10.49
C LEU A 244 0.19 -17.78 -11.46
N ARG A 245 1.48 -17.75 -11.12
CA ARG A 245 2.52 -17.17 -11.99
C ARG A 245 2.82 -18.00 -13.23
N HIS A 246 2.61 -19.32 -13.16
CA HIS A 246 2.99 -20.24 -14.23
C HIS A 246 1.78 -20.81 -14.99
N LEU A 247 0.58 -20.72 -14.46
CA LEU A 247 -0.62 -21.13 -15.18
C LEU A 247 -0.93 -20.14 -16.31
N PRO A 248 -1.32 -20.65 -17.50
CA PRO A 248 -1.88 -19.80 -18.54
C PRO A 248 -3.08 -19.01 -17.98
N HIS A 249 -3.06 -17.70 -18.09
CA HIS A 249 -4.12 -16.83 -17.53
C HIS A 249 -5.52 -17.17 -18.05
N ARG A 250 -5.61 -17.79 -19.23
CA ARG A 250 -6.88 -18.29 -19.80
C ARG A 250 -7.55 -19.35 -18.92
N LEU A 251 -6.76 -20.17 -18.20
CA LEU A 251 -7.30 -21.17 -17.28
C LEU A 251 -7.85 -20.53 -15.99
N LEU A 252 -7.29 -19.40 -15.58
CA LEU A 252 -7.76 -18.65 -14.43
C LEU A 252 -9.05 -17.86 -14.72
N ALA A 253 -9.38 -17.68 -16.01
CA ALA A 253 -10.58 -16.99 -16.48
C ALA A 253 -11.80 -17.92 -16.67
N LEU A 254 -11.69 -19.20 -16.29
CA LEU A 254 -12.83 -20.14 -16.40
C LEU A 254 -13.96 -19.74 -15.46
N PRO A 255 -15.23 -19.71 -15.90
CA PRO A 255 -16.38 -19.19 -15.17
C PRO A 255 -16.54 -19.73 -13.74
N HIS A 256 -16.30 -21.03 -13.53
CA HIS A 256 -16.45 -21.67 -12.21
C HIS A 256 -15.33 -21.36 -11.21
N LEU A 257 -14.24 -20.73 -11.65
CA LEU A 257 -13.22 -20.15 -10.76
C LEU A 257 -13.42 -18.65 -10.57
N ALA A 258 -14.21 -18.01 -11.45
CA ALA A 258 -14.52 -16.59 -11.41
C ALA A 258 -15.66 -16.28 -10.44
N ASP A 259 -16.68 -17.15 -10.32
CA ASP A 259 -17.88 -16.91 -9.54
C ASP A 259 -17.64 -16.85 -8.03
N ASP A 260 -16.65 -17.59 -7.50
CA ASP A 260 -16.26 -17.53 -6.09
C ASP A 260 -15.43 -16.27 -5.73
N PHE A 261 -14.97 -15.51 -6.73
CA PHE A 261 -14.14 -14.32 -6.54
C PHE A 261 -14.74 -13.03 -7.12
N THR A 262 -15.91 -13.12 -7.77
CA THR A 262 -16.57 -11.92 -8.30
C THR A 262 -17.21 -11.12 -7.17
N VAL A 263 -16.70 -9.92 -6.99
CA VAL A 263 -17.18 -8.86 -6.08
C VAL A 263 -18.58 -8.33 -6.51
N THR A 264 -19.43 -9.14 -7.13
CA THR A 264 -20.64 -8.69 -7.81
C THR A 264 -21.85 -8.46 -6.90
N SER A 265 -21.79 -8.80 -5.62
CA SER A 265 -22.99 -8.75 -4.76
C SER A 265 -22.91 -7.94 -3.48
N TYR A 266 -21.77 -7.33 -3.13
CA TYR A 266 -21.63 -6.70 -1.80
C TYR A 266 -21.87 -5.18 -1.76
N GLY A 267 -22.19 -4.54 -2.88
CA GLY A 267 -22.36 -3.07 -2.95
C GLY A 267 -23.78 -2.56 -3.14
N ALA A 268 -24.79 -3.45 -3.26
CA ALA A 268 -26.14 -3.03 -3.63
C ALA A 268 -27.02 -2.59 -2.45
N ASP A 269 -26.71 -2.98 -1.20
CA ASP A 269 -27.50 -2.65 -0.02
C ASP A 269 -26.64 -2.12 1.12
N ARG A 270 -26.18 -0.87 1.04
CA ARG A 270 -25.82 -0.11 2.25
C ARG A 270 -27.08 0.61 2.76
N PRO A 271 -27.59 0.31 3.97
CA PRO A 271 -28.62 1.12 4.58
C PRO A 271 -28.03 2.46 5.01
N GLY A 272 -28.02 3.44 4.12
CA GLY A 272 -27.47 4.78 4.34
C GLY A 272 -27.52 5.70 3.13
N ASP A 273 -27.73 5.17 1.94
CA ASP A 273 -27.72 5.98 0.69
C ASP A 273 -29.12 6.50 0.29
N ARG A 274 -30.11 6.48 1.21
CA ARG A 274 -31.49 6.99 0.97
C ARG A 274 -31.64 8.48 1.20
N ASN A 275 -30.55 9.25 1.39
CA ASN A 275 -30.59 10.71 1.49
C ASN A 275 -29.64 11.35 0.48
N ARG A 276 -29.89 11.11 -0.82
CA ARG A 276 -29.53 12.09 -1.85
C ARG A 276 -30.73 13.00 -2.08
N PRO A 277 -30.58 14.31 -2.00
CA PRO A 277 -31.61 15.21 -2.52
C PRO A 277 -31.77 14.95 -4.01
N ASP A 278 -33.00 14.76 -4.42
CA ASP A 278 -33.44 14.66 -5.80
C ASP A 278 -33.27 16.06 -6.41
N ASP A 279 -32.14 16.32 -7.07
CA ASP A 279 -31.93 17.52 -7.87
C ASP A 279 -32.73 17.34 -9.15
N GLY A 280 -34.02 17.65 -9.03
CA GLY A 280 -34.93 17.75 -10.13
C GLY A 280 -34.57 18.93 -11.02
N ASP A 281 -33.82 18.68 -12.08
CA ASP A 281 -33.69 19.59 -13.21
C ASP A 281 -34.98 19.61 -14.00
N GLN A 282 -35.85 20.55 -13.65
CA GLN A 282 -36.91 21.01 -14.54
C GLN A 282 -36.29 21.91 -15.61
N VAL A 283 -36.07 21.36 -16.79
CA VAL A 283 -35.87 22.15 -18.02
C VAL A 283 -37.21 22.66 -18.47
N SER A 284 -37.52 23.91 -18.14
CA SER A 284 -38.60 24.68 -18.80
C SER A 284 -38.06 25.28 -20.07
N ALA A 285 -38.65 24.88 -21.18
CA ALA A 285 -38.51 25.53 -22.48
C ALA A 285 -39.25 26.90 -22.48
N GLY A 286 -38.62 27.89 -23.09
CA GLY A 286 -39.25 29.20 -23.35
C GLY A 286 -38.28 30.21 -23.91
N GLY A 287 -38.24 30.40 -25.23
CA GLY A 287 -38.61 31.59 -25.97
C GLY A 287 -37.51 32.61 -26.28
N ASP A 288 -37.19 32.66 -27.56
CA ASP A 288 -37.00 33.84 -28.42
C ASP A 288 -35.99 34.97 -28.08
N GLY A 289 -35.17 35.27 -29.11
CA GLY A 289 -34.83 36.67 -29.41
C GLY A 289 -33.37 37.01 -29.67
N GLU A 290 -32.99 37.02 -30.95
CA GLU A 290 -32.25 38.07 -31.69
C GLU A 290 -30.78 38.45 -31.36
N ASP A 291 -29.97 38.27 -32.39
CA ASP A 291 -28.97 39.17 -33.04
C ASP A 291 -27.78 39.79 -32.31
N GLY A 292 -26.64 39.65 -33.00
CA GLY A 292 -25.48 40.53 -32.89
C GLY A 292 -24.11 39.84 -33.00
N VAL A 293 -23.68 39.49 -34.20
CA VAL A 293 -22.64 40.05 -35.11
C VAL A 293 -21.29 40.45 -34.47
N LEU A 294 -20.24 39.80 -35.05
CA LEU A 294 -18.81 40.22 -35.26
C LEU A 294 -17.92 40.45 -34.01
N SER A 295 -16.74 39.98 -33.94
CA SER A 295 -15.55 40.08 -34.80
C SER A 295 -14.40 39.20 -34.33
N ALA A 296 -13.64 38.72 -35.25
CA ALA A 296 -12.32 38.16 -35.35
C ALA A 296 -11.20 38.93 -34.61
N GLU A 297 -10.16 38.18 -34.27
CA GLU A 297 -8.71 38.35 -34.51
C GLU A 297 -7.97 37.45 -33.51
N ALA A 298 -7.28 36.39 -33.85
CA ALA A 298 -6.00 36.17 -34.57
C ALA A 298 -4.76 36.54 -33.75
N HIS A 299 -3.82 35.61 -33.79
CA HIS A 299 -2.39 35.63 -33.37
C HIS A 299 -2.13 35.17 -31.92
N GLY A 300 -1.23 34.28 -31.63
CA GLY A 300 0.00 33.86 -32.33
C GLY A 300 0.66 32.66 -31.66
N GLN A 301 1.47 32.07 -32.41
CA GLN A 301 2.35 30.94 -32.27
C GLN A 301 3.24 30.95 -31.02
N GLY A 302 3.55 29.77 -30.52
CA GLY A 302 4.65 29.52 -29.60
C GLY A 302 4.96 28.03 -29.49
N GLU A 303 5.81 27.53 -30.38
CA GLU A 303 6.45 26.22 -30.35
C GLU A 303 7.39 26.10 -29.15
N GLY A 304 7.57 24.87 -28.68
CA GLY A 304 8.67 24.48 -27.79
C GLY A 304 8.33 23.19 -27.05
N GLN A 305 8.53 22.08 -27.64
CA GLN A 305 9.56 21.04 -27.50
C GLN A 305 9.78 20.57 -26.05
N TRP A 306 9.54 19.31 -25.92
CA TRP A 306 9.91 18.19 -25.01
C TRP A 306 8.99 17.93 -23.85
#